data_db54cf866251d565dc4fb9b077029d8e
#
_entry.id   db54cf866251d565dc4fb9b077029d8e
#
_cell.length_a   1.000
_cell.length_b   1.000
_cell.length_c   1.000
_cell.angle_alpha   90.00
_cell.angle_beta   90.00
_cell.angle_gamma   90.00
#
_symmetry.space_group_name_H-M   'P 1'
#
loop_
_entity.id
_entity.type
_entity.pdbx_description
1 polymer ?
#
loop_
_entity_poly.entity_id
_entity_poly.type
_entity_poly.pdbx_seq_one_letter_code
_entity_poly.pdbx_strand_id
1 'polypeptide(L)'
;MKMLVRDKKFYRDFFTMTMTIALQNLIVYGVNLADNIMLGAYSETALSGVAIANQVQFLLQMVVTGTASGMGVIISQYWGKRQTEPIKRVFAVGFWISLLLSAIMSAIVWFVPYGVMGLLTNEQSIIPAGVEYLKIMVFSYLMFSISNSLLGVMRSVETVRIGFYISLSTLLINICLNYTLIYGHFGAPELGVKGAAYATLTSRAVEFIASIIYCRFIDKKLKLRIKDVFVLERSYIADFMKSGVPLLLSNVSWGVAMSVQAAILGRLGASGIAASSIAQTLFQCTSVIAYATGDAARVMTGMAVGEGDMKKVKSGAKTMQLMFLIIGVLTSLVLFLVRKPIISVYNASVETAELANIFVLILCVTAIGTAYEMPCLTGIVSGGGDTNFVFFNDIVFMWCIVLPLSALSAFYFKFPPAVTFALLKADQILKCFVAAVKVNRFKWVRVLTR
;
A
#
# COMPACT_ATOMS: atom_id res chain seq x y z
N MET A 1 21.32 22.63 16.02
CA MET A 1 21.98 21.59 15.21
C MET A 1 22.55 20.39 16.00
N LYS A 2 22.62 20.39 17.36
CA LYS A 2 23.18 19.25 18.16
C LYS A 2 22.24 18.02 18.30
N MET A 3 21.10 17.95 17.60
CA MET A 3 20.09 16.92 17.79
C MET A 3 19.86 15.99 16.57
N LEU A 4 20.69 16.07 15.53
CA LEU A 4 20.62 15.16 14.39
C LEU A 4 21.56 13.97 14.61
N VAL A 5 21.14 12.79 14.12
CA VAL A 5 21.96 11.58 14.15
C VAL A 5 23.20 11.78 13.27
N ARG A 6 24.39 11.48 13.82
CA ARG A 6 25.67 11.58 13.09
C ARG A 6 26.18 10.21 12.62
N ASP A 7 25.56 9.14 13.07
CA ASP A 7 25.97 7.78 12.73
C ASP A 7 25.64 7.45 11.26
N LYS A 8 26.68 7.18 10.48
CA LYS A 8 26.56 6.76 9.07
C LYS A 8 25.71 5.47 8.91
N LYS A 9 25.73 4.61 9.91
CA LYS A 9 24.95 3.36 9.91
C LYS A 9 23.46 3.65 9.84
N PHE A 10 22.96 4.63 10.61
CA PHE A 10 21.56 5.05 10.60
C PHE A 10 21.07 5.41 9.20
N TYR A 11 21.82 6.25 8.49
CA TYR A 11 21.48 6.68 7.13
C TYR A 11 21.52 5.51 6.14
N ARG A 12 22.58 4.68 6.22
CA ARG A 12 22.71 3.50 5.37
C ARG A 12 21.56 2.54 5.57
N ASP A 13 21.20 2.25 6.80
CA ASP A 13 20.15 1.29 7.12
C ASP A 13 18.78 1.84 6.66
N PHE A 14 18.51 3.13 6.91
CA PHE A 14 17.30 3.80 6.42
C PHE A 14 17.20 3.77 4.90
N PHE A 15 18.23 4.20 4.17
CA PHE A 15 18.18 4.22 2.70
C PHE A 15 18.14 2.83 2.10
N THR A 16 18.85 1.86 2.68
CA THR A 16 18.79 0.47 2.23
C THR A 16 17.38 -0.11 2.38
N MET A 17 16.76 0.09 3.53
CA MET A 17 15.37 -0.35 3.75
C MET A 17 14.39 0.36 2.80
N THR A 18 14.44 1.67 2.76
CA THR A 18 13.58 2.49 1.89
C THR A 18 13.71 2.09 0.42
N MET A 19 14.93 2.00 -0.10
CA MET A 19 15.15 1.65 -1.51
C MET A 19 14.68 0.23 -1.83
N THR A 20 14.96 -0.72 -0.95
CA THR A 20 14.52 -2.11 -1.15
C THR A 20 12.99 -2.23 -1.14
N ILE A 21 12.31 -1.55 -0.21
CA ILE A 21 10.84 -1.54 -0.14
C ILE A 21 10.25 -0.79 -1.34
N ALA A 22 10.84 0.34 -1.73
CA ALA A 22 10.40 1.10 -2.91
C ALA A 22 10.50 0.28 -4.19
N LEU A 23 11.64 -0.39 -4.41
CA LEU A 23 11.82 -1.29 -5.55
C LEU A 23 10.85 -2.47 -5.53
N GLN A 24 10.60 -3.07 -4.36
CA GLN A 24 9.58 -4.11 -4.21
C GLN A 24 8.19 -3.60 -4.60
N ASN A 25 7.78 -2.42 -4.12
CA ASN A 25 6.49 -1.84 -4.45
C ASN A 25 6.38 -1.49 -5.95
N LEU A 26 7.45 -0.95 -6.56
CA LEU A 26 7.49 -0.71 -8.01
C LEU A 26 7.31 -2.00 -8.82
N ILE A 27 7.92 -3.11 -8.38
CA ILE A 27 7.74 -4.42 -9.01
C ILE A 27 6.28 -4.87 -8.93
N VAL A 28 5.64 -4.73 -7.77
CA VAL A 28 4.21 -5.08 -7.60
C VAL A 28 3.31 -4.25 -8.51
N TYR A 29 3.58 -2.95 -8.67
CA TYR A 29 2.88 -2.12 -9.66
C TYR A 29 3.18 -2.55 -11.09
N GLY A 30 4.41 -2.98 -11.37
CA GLY A 30 4.82 -3.51 -12.66
C GLY A 30 4.05 -4.76 -13.09
N VAL A 31 3.72 -5.66 -12.14
CA VAL A 31 2.84 -6.82 -12.40
C VAL A 31 1.47 -6.35 -12.89
N ASN A 32 0.82 -5.46 -12.13
CA ASN A 32 -0.50 -4.95 -12.50
C ASN A 32 -0.50 -4.21 -13.84
N LEU A 33 0.56 -3.46 -14.13
CA LEU A 33 0.72 -2.76 -15.40
C LEU A 33 0.90 -3.74 -16.57
N ALA A 34 1.71 -4.77 -16.40
CA ALA A 34 1.92 -5.82 -17.42
C ALA A 34 0.62 -6.57 -17.71
N ASP A 35 -0.13 -6.96 -16.67
CA ASP A 35 -1.44 -7.61 -16.82
C ASP A 35 -2.41 -6.72 -17.62
N ASN A 36 -2.50 -5.42 -17.29
CA ASN A 36 -3.38 -4.48 -17.97
C ASN A 36 -2.98 -4.25 -19.44
N ILE A 37 -1.69 -4.10 -19.74
CA ILE A 37 -1.20 -3.94 -21.12
C ILE A 37 -1.51 -5.18 -21.94
N MET A 38 -1.24 -6.38 -21.40
CA MET A 38 -1.42 -7.62 -22.13
C MET A 38 -2.90 -7.96 -22.35
N LEU A 39 -3.76 -7.72 -21.33
CA LEU A 39 -5.19 -7.90 -21.49
C LEU A 39 -5.81 -6.84 -22.40
N GLY A 40 -5.33 -5.61 -22.36
CA GLY A 40 -5.80 -4.53 -23.23
C GLY A 40 -5.46 -4.80 -24.71
N ALA A 41 -4.31 -5.39 -24.98
CA ALA A 41 -3.93 -5.82 -26.31
C ALA A 41 -4.76 -7.04 -26.81
N TYR A 42 -5.30 -7.83 -25.88
CA TYR A 42 -6.16 -8.98 -26.19
C TYR A 42 -7.61 -8.57 -26.46
N SER A 43 -8.24 -7.81 -25.53
CA SER A 43 -9.63 -7.38 -25.64
C SER A 43 -9.96 -6.24 -24.66
N GLU A 44 -10.62 -5.21 -25.15
CA GLU A 44 -11.09 -4.08 -24.33
C GLU A 44 -12.10 -4.53 -23.26
N THR A 45 -13.02 -5.44 -23.60
CA THR A 45 -13.99 -6.02 -22.67
C THR A 45 -13.31 -6.84 -21.58
N ALA A 46 -12.27 -7.63 -21.95
CA ALA A 46 -11.48 -8.39 -21.00
C ALA A 46 -10.74 -7.47 -20.02
N LEU A 47 -10.07 -6.44 -20.52
CA LEU A 47 -9.39 -5.44 -19.69
C LEU A 47 -10.34 -4.78 -18.71
N SER A 48 -11.50 -4.31 -19.21
CA SER A 48 -12.49 -3.62 -18.39
C SER A 48 -13.08 -4.52 -17.29
N GLY A 49 -13.42 -5.76 -17.63
CA GLY A 49 -13.92 -6.74 -16.66
C GLY A 49 -12.90 -7.07 -15.57
N VAL A 50 -11.64 -7.29 -15.95
CA VAL A 50 -10.55 -7.56 -14.99
C VAL A 50 -10.21 -6.33 -14.16
N ALA A 51 -10.24 -5.12 -14.73
CA ALA A 51 -9.99 -3.89 -14.01
C ALA A 51 -11.01 -3.67 -12.86
N ILE A 52 -12.30 -3.97 -13.11
CA ILE A 52 -13.34 -3.94 -12.07
C ILE A 52 -13.11 -5.06 -11.04
N ALA A 53 -12.79 -6.28 -11.47
CA ALA A 53 -12.49 -7.39 -10.56
C ALA A 53 -11.30 -7.08 -9.64
N ASN A 54 -10.29 -6.36 -10.14
CA ASN A 54 -9.13 -5.94 -9.37
C ASN A 54 -9.45 -4.94 -8.24
N GLN A 55 -10.63 -4.30 -8.22
CA GLN A 55 -11.09 -3.51 -7.06
C GLN A 55 -11.27 -4.41 -5.82
N VAL A 56 -11.72 -5.64 -6.00
CA VAL A 56 -11.84 -6.63 -4.92
C VAL A 56 -10.45 -6.99 -4.39
N GLN A 57 -9.50 -7.24 -5.31
CA GLN A 57 -8.11 -7.51 -4.96
C GLN A 57 -7.48 -6.32 -4.19
N PHE A 58 -7.78 -5.11 -4.59
CA PHE A 58 -7.30 -3.90 -3.92
C PHE A 58 -7.83 -3.79 -2.48
N LEU A 59 -9.13 -4.06 -2.25
CA LEU A 59 -9.69 -4.08 -0.90
C LEU A 59 -9.06 -5.17 -0.02
N LEU A 60 -8.85 -6.37 -0.57
CA LEU A 60 -8.11 -7.43 0.12
C LEU A 60 -6.70 -6.99 0.49
N GLN A 61 -6.01 -6.33 -0.43
CA GLN A 61 -4.66 -5.80 -0.20
C GLN A 61 -4.65 -4.80 0.96
N MET A 62 -5.66 -3.94 1.07
CA MET A 62 -5.78 -2.97 2.18
C MET A 62 -5.95 -3.68 3.53
N VAL A 63 -6.79 -4.73 3.58
CA VAL A 63 -6.98 -5.55 4.79
C VAL A 63 -5.68 -6.23 5.21
N VAL A 64 -5.01 -6.90 4.28
CA VAL A 64 -3.79 -7.69 4.54
C VAL A 64 -2.62 -6.77 4.91
N THR A 65 -2.44 -5.66 4.18
CA THR A 65 -1.39 -4.67 4.47
C THR A 65 -1.64 -3.95 5.79
N GLY A 66 -2.90 -3.61 6.10
CA GLY A 66 -3.29 -3.03 7.38
C GLY A 66 -2.96 -3.95 8.56
N THR A 67 -3.25 -5.24 8.42
CA THR A 67 -2.91 -6.26 9.43
C THR A 67 -1.40 -6.38 9.59
N ALA A 68 -0.64 -6.44 8.49
CA ALA A 68 0.82 -6.49 8.50
C ALA A 68 1.43 -5.23 9.14
N SER A 69 0.86 -4.06 8.89
CA SER A 69 1.27 -2.80 9.53
C SER A 69 1.02 -2.82 11.03
N GLY A 70 -0.14 -3.32 11.45
CA GLY A 70 -0.49 -3.48 12.86
C GLY A 70 0.46 -4.43 13.61
N MET A 71 0.78 -5.58 13.00
CA MET A 71 1.83 -6.48 13.53
C MET A 71 3.17 -5.77 13.61
N GLY A 72 3.54 -5.07 12.54
CA GLY A 72 4.86 -4.46 12.37
C GLY A 72 5.21 -3.46 13.46
N VAL A 73 4.23 -2.70 13.97
CA VAL A 73 4.43 -1.76 15.08
C VAL A 73 4.86 -2.50 16.36
N ILE A 74 4.16 -3.56 16.72
CA ILE A 74 4.44 -4.30 17.96
C ILE A 74 5.73 -5.11 17.79
N ILE A 75 5.89 -5.78 16.65
CA ILE A 75 7.06 -6.63 16.35
C ILE A 75 8.35 -5.81 16.34
N SER A 76 8.35 -4.61 15.73
CA SER A 76 9.56 -3.79 15.68
C SER A 76 10.03 -3.34 17.07
N GLN A 77 9.12 -3.09 18.01
CA GLN A 77 9.47 -2.78 19.39
C GLN A 77 10.06 -4.00 20.12
N TYR A 78 9.49 -5.21 19.95
CA TYR A 78 10.08 -6.43 20.50
C TYR A 78 11.43 -6.77 19.85
N TRP A 79 11.59 -6.47 18.56
CA TRP A 79 12.87 -6.60 17.86
C TRP A 79 13.93 -5.68 18.45
N GLY A 80 13.59 -4.45 18.80
CA GLY A 80 14.47 -3.54 19.54
C GLY A 80 14.91 -4.09 20.89
N LYS A 81 14.03 -4.81 21.61
CA LYS A 81 14.38 -5.55 22.86
C LYS A 81 15.12 -6.87 22.61
N ARG A 82 15.31 -7.28 21.35
CA ARG A 82 15.89 -8.60 20.97
C ARG A 82 15.11 -9.80 21.50
N GLN A 83 13.81 -9.65 21.68
CA GLN A 83 12.92 -10.71 22.18
C GLN A 83 12.18 -11.37 21.02
N THR A 84 12.62 -12.56 20.61
CA THR A 84 12.06 -13.26 19.45
C THR A 84 10.78 -14.05 19.74
N GLU A 85 10.61 -14.60 20.96
CA GLU A 85 9.39 -15.36 21.29
C GLU A 85 8.12 -14.50 21.27
N PRO A 86 8.07 -13.29 21.89
CA PRO A 86 6.91 -12.39 21.73
C PRO A 86 6.61 -12.05 20.28
N ILE A 87 7.62 -11.90 19.42
CA ILE A 87 7.44 -11.65 17.98
C ILE A 87 6.63 -12.77 17.33
N LYS A 88 6.93 -14.03 17.64
CA LYS A 88 6.20 -15.19 17.11
C LYS A 88 4.74 -15.19 17.57
N ARG A 89 4.48 -14.78 18.82
CA ARG A 89 3.10 -14.70 19.37
C ARG A 89 2.28 -13.60 18.68
N VAL A 90 2.86 -12.40 18.52
CA VAL A 90 2.22 -11.30 17.79
C VAL A 90 1.99 -11.68 16.34
N PHE A 91 2.97 -12.33 15.70
CA PHE A 91 2.83 -12.84 14.33
C PHE A 91 1.66 -13.83 14.22
N ALA A 92 1.53 -14.80 15.15
CA ALA A 92 0.41 -15.74 15.14
C ALA A 92 -0.95 -15.05 15.18
N VAL A 93 -1.10 -14.04 16.03
CA VAL A 93 -2.36 -13.27 16.13
C VAL A 93 -2.67 -12.58 14.80
N GLY A 94 -1.75 -11.80 14.26
CA GLY A 94 -1.97 -11.09 13.01
C GLY A 94 -2.16 -12.04 11.81
N PHE A 95 -1.44 -13.15 11.78
CA PHE A 95 -1.60 -14.20 10.77
C PHE A 95 -3.04 -14.73 10.72
N TRP A 96 -3.60 -15.12 11.87
CA TRP A 96 -4.97 -15.64 11.94
C TRP A 96 -6.02 -14.59 11.62
N ILE A 97 -5.83 -13.34 12.06
CA ILE A 97 -6.74 -12.23 11.69
C ILE A 97 -6.71 -11.98 10.18
N SER A 98 -5.52 -11.90 9.58
CA SER A 98 -5.37 -11.72 8.14
C SER A 98 -5.98 -12.89 7.37
N LEU A 99 -5.72 -14.11 7.79
CA LEU A 99 -6.25 -15.32 7.15
C LEU A 99 -7.77 -15.39 7.24
N LEU A 100 -8.36 -15.10 8.43
CA LEU A 100 -9.80 -15.10 8.64
C LEU A 100 -10.50 -14.07 7.74
N LEU A 101 -10.00 -12.83 7.72
CA LEU A 101 -10.58 -11.77 6.88
C LEU A 101 -10.47 -12.11 5.39
N SER A 102 -9.32 -12.67 4.97
CA SER A 102 -9.16 -13.12 3.59
C SER A 102 -10.04 -14.32 3.25
N ALA A 103 -10.27 -15.23 4.19
CA ALA A 103 -11.20 -16.35 4.00
C ALA A 103 -12.65 -15.88 3.86
N ILE A 104 -13.07 -14.88 4.65
CA ILE A 104 -14.40 -14.28 4.54
C ILE A 104 -14.57 -13.63 3.16
N MET A 105 -13.57 -12.83 2.71
CA MET A 105 -13.61 -12.22 1.38
C MET A 105 -13.62 -13.29 0.27
N SER A 106 -12.82 -14.34 0.41
CA SER A 106 -12.80 -15.46 -0.53
C SER A 106 -14.16 -16.15 -0.61
N ALA A 107 -14.79 -16.38 0.54
CA ALA A 107 -16.14 -17.00 0.58
C ALA A 107 -17.18 -16.12 -0.12
N ILE A 108 -17.18 -14.80 0.14
CA ILE A 108 -18.10 -13.87 -0.53
C ILE A 108 -17.92 -13.93 -2.06
N VAL A 109 -16.66 -13.85 -2.53
CA VAL A 109 -16.36 -13.88 -3.96
C VAL A 109 -16.71 -15.25 -4.59
N TRP A 110 -16.52 -16.35 -3.84
CA TRP A 110 -16.81 -17.69 -4.33
C TRP A 110 -18.31 -17.94 -4.48
N PHE A 111 -19.11 -17.58 -3.47
CA PHE A 111 -20.55 -17.87 -3.46
C PHE A 111 -21.39 -16.85 -4.22
N VAL A 112 -20.96 -15.58 -4.29
CA VAL A 112 -21.75 -14.49 -4.89
C VAL A 112 -20.94 -13.64 -5.88
N PRO A 113 -20.23 -14.23 -6.85
CA PRO A 113 -19.33 -13.48 -7.73
C PRO A 113 -20.06 -12.47 -8.62
N TYR A 114 -21.26 -12.82 -9.12
CA TYR A 114 -22.10 -11.92 -9.92
C TYR A 114 -22.61 -10.74 -9.08
N GLY A 115 -22.99 -10.98 -7.83
CA GLY A 115 -23.42 -9.94 -6.91
C GLY A 115 -22.28 -8.96 -6.60
N VAL A 116 -21.07 -9.47 -6.37
CA VAL A 116 -19.87 -8.64 -6.16
C VAL A 116 -19.58 -7.76 -7.37
N MET A 117 -19.59 -8.32 -8.59
CA MET A 117 -19.40 -7.54 -9.80
C MET A 117 -20.53 -6.52 -10.01
N GLY A 118 -21.79 -6.90 -9.78
CA GLY A 118 -22.96 -6.02 -9.92
C GLY A 118 -22.99 -4.86 -8.92
N LEU A 119 -22.31 -4.98 -7.76
CA LEU A 119 -22.11 -3.85 -6.84
C LEU A 119 -21.05 -2.86 -7.35
N LEU A 120 -20.11 -3.32 -8.18
CA LEU A 120 -19.01 -2.50 -8.66
C LEU A 120 -19.27 -1.86 -10.02
N THR A 121 -20.15 -2.44 -10.86
CA THR A 121 -20.48 -1.93 -12.17
C THR A 121 -21.91 -2.26 -12.59
N ASN A 122 -22.54 -1.34 -13.34
CA ASN A 122 -23.84 -1.55 -13.99
C ASN A 122 -23.68 -2.06 -15.44
N GLU A 123 -22.49 -2.15 -15.97
CA GLU A 123 -22.20 -2.53 -17.36
C GLU A 123 -22.24 -4.06 -17.48
N GLN A 124 -23.35 -4.57 -18.01
CA GLN A 124 -23.62 -6.01 -18.11
C GLN A 124 -22.63 -6.75 -19.03
N SER A 125 -22.06 -6.07 -20.00
CA SER A 125 -21.15 -6.67 -21.01
C SER A 125 -19.83 -7.13 -20.43
N ILE A 126 -19.34 -6.51 -19.34
CA ILE A 126 -18.05 -6.79 -18.74
C ILE A 126 -18.13 -7.72 -17.51
N ILE A 127 -19.34 -7.88 -16.93
CA ILE A 127 -19.55 -8.73 -15.74
C ILE A 127 -19.07 -10.17 -15.96
N PRO A 128 -19.38 -10.86 -17.07
CA PRO A 128 -18.94 -12.24 -17.28
C PRO A 128 -17.42 -12.40 -17.24
N ALA A 129 -16.68 -11.51 -17.89
CA ALA A 129 -15.20 -11.53 -17.88
C ALA A 129 -14.64 -11.31 -16.47
N GLY A 130 -15.19 -10.36 -15.71
CA GLY A 130 -14.80 -10.13 -14.33
C GLY A 130 -15.11 -11.33 -13.41
N VAL A 131 -16.28 -11.95 -13.56
CA VAL A 131 -16.66 -13.16 -12.80
C VAL A 131 -15.73 -14.34 -13.11
N GLU A 132 -15.40 -14.55 -14.37
CA GLU A 132 -14.49 -15.60 -14.81
C GLU A 132 -13.09 -15.42 -14.16
N TYR A 133 -12.60 -14.20 -14.14
CA TYR A 133 -11.34 -13.84 -13.48
C TYR A 133 -11.43 -14.08 -11.95
N LEU A 134 -12.47 -13.56 -11.29
CA LEU A 134 -12.64 -13.68 -9.84
C LEU A 134 -12.72 -15.12 -9.35
N LYS A 135 -13.40 -16.01 -10.09
CA LYS A 135 -13.52 -17.44 -9.73
C LYS A 135 -12.18 -18.16 -9.68
N ILE A 136 -11.19 -17.72 -10.44
CA ILE A 136 -9.84 -18.28 -10.40
C ILE A 136 -9.01 -17.57 -9.33
N MET A 137 -9.13 -16.23 -9.27
CA MET A 137 -8.33 -15.41 -8.36
C MET A 137 -8.64 -15.64 -6.88
N VAL A 138 -9.84 -16.11 -6.53
CA VAL A 138 -10.23 -16.38 -5.14
C VAL A 138 -9.26 -17.35 -4.43
N PHE A 139 -8.67 -18.29 -5.16
CA PHE A 139 -7.67 -19.22 -4.59
C PHE A 139 -6.35 -18.52 -4.25
N SER A 140 -6.04 -17.43 -4.91
CA SER A 140 -4.84 -16.63 -4.63
C SER A 140 -4.95 -15.81 -3.34
N TYR A 141 -6.17 -15.50 -2.86
CA TYR A 141 -6.39 -14.59 -1.74
C TYR A 141 -5.81 -15.09 -0.42
N LEU A 142 -5.98 -16.36 -0.12
CA LEU A 142 -5.39 -16.98 1.07
C LEU A 142 -3.86 -17.07 0.94
N MET A 143 -3.36 -17.46 -0.22
CA MET A 143 -1.92 -17.50 -0.48
C MET A 143 -1.28 -16.12 -0.31
N PHE A 144 -1.91 -15.07 -0.86
CA PHE A 144 -1.46 -13.69 -0.71
C PHE A 144 -1.45 -13.23 0.75
N SER A 145 -2.50 -13.56 1.52
CA SER A 145 -2.60 -13.23 2.93
C SER A 145 -1.44 -13.84 3.74
N ILE A 146 -1.14 -15.11 3.51
CA ILE A 146 -0.06 -15.82 4.19
C ILE A 146 1.30 -15.24 3.80
N SER A 147 1.56 -15.06 2.49
CA SER A 147 2.81 -14.50 1.99
C SER A 147 3.07 -13.10 2.56
N ASN A 148 2.05 -12.23 2.51
CA ASN A 148 2.19 -10.86 2.98
C ASN A 148 2.42 -10.80 4.51
N SER A 149 1.77 -11.68 5.29
CA SER A 149 2.00 -11.79 6.73
C SER A 149 3.43 -12.23 7.03
N LEU A 150 3.97 -13.22 6.30
CA LEU A 150 5.36 -13.68 6.44
C LEU A 150 6.36 -12.60 6.03
N LEU A 151 6.16 -11.95 4.87
CA LEU A 151 7.04 -10.87 4.42
C LEU A 151 6.93 -9.63 5.32
N GLY A 152 5.75 -9.36 5.90
CA GLY A 152 5.52 -8.28 6.86
C GLY A 152 6.33 -8.45 8.14
N VAL A 153 6.35 -9.67 8.72
CA VAL A 153 7.17 -9.94 9.91
C VAL A 153 8.67 -9.87 9.57
N MET A 154 9.09 -10.37 8.41
CA MET A 154 10.49 -10.28 7.97
C MET A 154 10.92 -8.81 7.81
N ARG A 155 10.07 -7.95 7.24
CA ARG A 155 10.30 -6.52 7.13
C ARG A 155 10.48 -5.87 8.50
N SER A 156 9.67 -6.26 9.48
CA SER A 156 9.70 -5.71 10.83
C SER A 156 10.96 -6.08 11.64
N VAL A 157 11.68 -7.12 11.19
CA VAL A 157 12.99 -7.54 11.75
C VAL A 157 14.16 -7.23 10.82
N GLU A 158 14.03 -6.16 10.03
CA GLU A 158 15.07 -5.67 9.10
C GLU A 158 15.51 -6.70 8.05
N THR A 159 14.61 -7.57 7.61
CA THR A 159 14.89 -8.56 6.56
C THR A 159 14.07 -8.23 5.32
N VAL A 160 14.39 -7.09 4.67
CA VAL A 160 13.60 -6.55 3.54
C VAL A 160 13.99 -7.14 2.18
N ARG A 161 15.25 -7.58 2.01
CA ARG A 161 15.78 -8.02 0.70
C ARG A 161 15.04 -9.22 0.11
N ILE A 162 14.58 -10.13 0.96
CA ILE A 162 13.88 -11.31 0.50
C ILE A 162 12.56 -10.97 -0.21
N GLY A 163 11.81 -9.98 0.33
CA GLY A 163 10.60 -9.48 -0.32
C GLY A 163 10.87 -8.98 -1.73
N PHE A 164 11.96 -8.24 -1.93
CA PHE A 164 12.37 -7.77 -3.25
C PHE A 164 12.65 -8.93 -4.22
N TYR A 165 13.46 -9.91 -3.83
CA TYR A 165 13.81 -11.05 -4.71
C TYR A 165 12.58 -11.91 -5.05
N ILE A 166 11.70 -12.17 -4.08
CA ILE A 166 10.46 -12.90 -4.31
C ILE A 166 9.57 -12.11 -5.30
N SER A 167 9.37 -10.80 -5.07
CA SER A 167 8.55 -9.98 -5.96
C SER A 167 9.12 -9.90 -7.37
N LEU A 168 10.45 -9.82 -7.52
CA LEU A 168 11.10 -9.83 -8.84
C LEU A 168 10.87 -11.16 -9.57
N SER A 169 11.01 -12.27 -8.87
CA SER A 169 10.75 -13.59 -9.44
C SER A 169 9.30 -13.75 -9.88
N THR A 170 8.35 -13.30 -9.05
CA THR A 170 6.92 -13.37 -9.39
C THR A 170 6.55 -12.48 -10.56
N LEU A 171 7.15 -11.29 -10.71
CA LEU A 171 6.95 -10.44 -11.89
C LEU A 171 7.38 -11.15 -13.16
N LEU A 172 8.59 -11.74 -13.18
CA LEU A 172 9.11 -12.42 -14.35
C LEU A 172 8.23 -13.63 -14.72
N ILE A 173 7.86 -14.44 -13.73
CA ILE A 173 6.97 -15.59 -13.93
C ILE A 173 5.60 -15.14 -14.46
N ASN A 174 5.02 -14.09 -13.88
CA ASN A 174 3.74 -13.56 -14.30
C ASN A 174 3.76 -13.10 -15.76
N ILE A 175 4.77 -12.30 -16.17
CA ILE A 175 4.89 -11.82 -17.55
C ILE A 175 5.04 -13.00 -18.52
N CYS A 176 5.89 -13.97 -18.21
CA CYS A 176 6.08 -15.15 -19.05
C CYS A 176 4.80 -15.98 -19.20
N LEU A 177 4.10 -16.21 -18.08
CA LEU A 177 2.85 -16.98 -18.10
C LEU A 177 1.71 -16.20 -18.76
N ASN A 178 1.61 -14.89 -18.58
CA ASN A 178 0.64 -14.06 -19.29
C ASN A 178 0.85 -14.15 -20.80
N TYR A 179 2.09 -13.99 -21.27
CA TYR A 179 2.41 -14.11 -22.70
C TYR A 179 2.05 -15.48 -23.26
N THR A 180 2.26 -16.53 -22.49
CA THR A 180 1.97 -17.90 -22.88
C THR A 180 0.47 -18.20 -22.87
N LEU A 181 -0.24 -17.84 -21.79
CA LEU A 181 -1.62 -18.29 -21.54
C LEU A 181 -2.69 -17.33 -22.08
N ILE A 182 -2.42 -16.02 -22.16
CA ILE A 182 -3.38 -15.07 -22.75
C ILE A 182 -3.47 -15.30 -24.26
N TYR A 183 -2.31 -15.43 -24.93
CA TYR A 183 -2.23 -15.46 -26.39
C TYR A 183 -2.04 -16.85 -26.99
N GLY A 184 -1.89 -17.90 -26.16
CA GLY A 184 -1.71 -19.26 -26.66
C GLY A 184 -0.34 -19.53 -27.30
N HIS A 185 0.72 -18.83 -26.85
CA HIS A 185 2.06 -19.04 -27.37
C HIS A 185 2.71 -20.32 -26.82
N PHE A 186 3.78 -20.80 -27.46
CA PHE A 186 4.54 -22.00 -27.08
C PHE A 186 3.70 -23.30 -27.03
N GLY A 187 2.61 -23.38 -27.79
CA GLY A 187 1.74 -24.57 -27.84
C GLY A 187 0.73 -24.65 -26.70
N ALA A 188 0.62 -23.61 -25.85
CA ALA A 188 -0.44 -23.53 -24.86
C ALA A 188 -1.76 -23.11 -25.52
N PRO A 189 -2.92 -23.48 -24.93
CA PRO A 189 -4.20 -22.98 -25.40
C PRO A 189 -4.34 -21.48 -25.13
N GLU A 190 -4.99 -20.76 -26.05
CA GLU A 190 -5.37 -19.37 -25.87
C GLU A 190 -6.52 -19.28 -24.86
N LEU A 191 -6.24 -18.75 -23.67
CA LEU A 191 -7.19 -18.70 -22.56
C LEU A 191 -7.71 -17.29 -22.26
N GLY A 192 -7.14 -16.24 -22.86
CA GLY A 192 -7.58 -14.86 -22.66
C GLY A 192 -7.61 -14.46 -21.18
N VAL A 193 -8.79 -14.04 -20.67
CA VAL A 193 -9.00 -13.64 -19.27
C VAL A 193 -8.62 -14.75 -18.28
N LYS A 194 -8.98 -15.99 -18.55
CA LYS A 194 -8.57 -17.14 -17.71
C LYS A 194 -7.05 -17.28 -17.68
N GLY A 195 -6.39 -17.06 -18.83
CA GLY A 195 -4.94 -17.10 -18.94
C GLY A 195 -4.26 -16.13 -17.99
N ALA A 196 -4.73 -14.87 -17.93
CA ALA A 196 -4.25 -13.87 -17.00
C ALA A 196 -4.49 -14.28 -15.54
N ALA A 197 -5.68 -14.82 -15.23
CA ALA A 197 -6.00 -15.29 -13.89
C ALA A 197 -5.10 -16.46 -13.44
N TYR A 198 -4.86 -17.44 -14.30
CA TYR A 198 -3.96 -18.57 -14.01
C TYR A 198 -2.50 -18.12 -13.88
N ALA A 199 -2.04 -17.19 -14.70
CA ALA A 199 -0.70 -16.62 -14.60
C ALA A 199 -0.48 -15.94 -13.24
N THR A 200 -1.44 -15.12 -12.82
CA THR A 200 -1.40 -14.42 -11.54
C THR A 200 -1.53 -15.41 -10.37
N LEU A 201 -2.44 -16.37 -10.43
CA LEU A 201 -2.58 -17.41 -9.40
C LEU A 201 -1.27 -18.22 -9.25
N THR A 202 -0.65 -18.63 -10.34
CA THR A 202 0.62 -19.37 -10.32
C THR A 202 1.74 -18.53 -9.72
N SER A 203 1.84 -17.27 -10.08
CA SER A 203 2.82 -16.33 -9.50
C SER A 203 2.61 -16.16 -7.99
N ARG A 204 1.36 -16.06 -7.53
CA ARG A 204 1.02 -16.02 -6.10
C ARG A 204 1.32 -17.33 -5.38
N ALA A 205 1.15 -18.47 -6.03
CA ALA A 205 1.55 -19.75 -5.48
C ALA A 205 3.07 -19.85 -5.30
N VAL A 206 3.85 -19.38 -6.27
CA VAL A 206 5.32 -19.30 -6.17
C VAL A 206 5.73 -18.36 -5.04
N GLU A 207 5.13 -17.17 -4.92
CA GLU A 207 5.35 -16.23 -3.82
C GLU A 207 5.10 -16.88 -2.46
N PHE A 208 3.99 -17.59 -2.33
CA PHE A 208 3.57 -18.31 -1.14
C PHE A 208 4.59 -19.38 -0.74
N ILE A 209 4.95 -20.26 -1.68
CA ILE A 209 5.91 -21.34 -1.43
C ILE A 209 7.28 -20.77 -1.08
N ALA A 210 7.78 -19.78 -1.84
CA ALA A 210 9.07 -19.14 -1.60
C ALA A 210 9.13 -18.46 -0.23
N SER A 211 8.05 -17.77 0.18
CA SER A 211 7.95 -17.12 1.49
C SER A 211 8.01 -18.14 2.65
N ILE A 212 7.30 -19.28 2.52
CA ILE A 212 7.33 -20.35 3.53
C ILE A 212 8.71 -20.98 3.59
N ILE A 213 9.29 -21.34 2.43
CA ILE A 213 10.63 -21.96 2.38
C ILE A 213 11.65 -21.04 3.04
N TYR A 214 11.62 -19.75 2.72
CA TYR A 214 12.53 -18.79 3.31
C TYR A 214 12.38 -18.72 4.83
N CYS A 215 11.17 -18.46 5.31
CA CYS A 215 10.91 -18.25 6.73
C CYS A 215 11.19 -19.52 7.56
N ARG A 216 10.99 -20.72 6.96
CA ARG A 216 11.16 -22.00 7.68
C ARG A 216 12.57 -22.54 7.65
N PHE A 217 13.29 -22.39 6.54
CA PHE A 217 14.56 -23.08 6.32
C PHE A 217 15.77 -22.15 6.20
N ILE A 218 15.58 -20.92 5.74
CA ILE A 218 16.67 -19.99 5.44
C ILE A 218 16.82 -18.92 6.51
N ASP A 219 15.70 -18.40 7.06
CA ASP A 219 15.74 -17.37 8.09
C ASP A 219 16.41 -17.85 9.37
N LYS A 220 17.45 -17.11 9.79
CA LYS A 220 18.22 -17.37 11.01
C LYS A 220 17.81 -16.48 12.18
N LYS A 221 17.03 -15.42 11.93
CA LYS A 221 16.67 -14.42 12.94
C LYS A 221 15.51 -14.89 13.82
N LEU A 222 14.39 -15.30 13.25
CA LEU A 222 13.21 -15.72 13.98
C LEU A 222 13.04 -17.23 14.05
N LYS A 223 13.53 -17.95 13.02
CA LYS A 223 13.41 -19.42 12.91
C LYS A 223 11.96 -19.88 13.12
N LEU A 224 11.03 -19.25 12.39
CA LEU A 224 9.59 -19.54 12.49
C LEU A 224 9.31 -21.02 12.22
N ARG A 225 8.47 -21.62 13.06
CA ARG A 225 7.99 -22.99 12.92
C ARG A 225 6.48 -22.99 12.74
N ILE A 226 5.96 -23.97 12.03
CA ILE A 226 4.51 -24.11 11.81
C ILE A 226 3.74 -24.12 13.13
N LYS A 227 4.28 -24.77 14.17
CA LYS A 227 3.67 -24.78 15.50
C LYS A 227 3.56 -23.41 16.16
N ASP A 228 4.43 -22.45 15.81
CA ASP A 228 4.42 -21.11 16.41
C ASP A 228 3.16 -20.34 16.02
N VAL A 229 2.56 -20.65 14.86
CA VAL A 229 1.32 -20.05 14.36
C VAL A 229 0.09 -20.46 15.20
N PHE A 230 0.11 -21.63 15.82
CA PHE A 230 -1.02 -22.16 16.60
C PHE A 230 -0.99 -21.75 18.07
N VAL A 231 0.04 -21.08 18.52
CA VAL A 231 0.11 -20.64 19.92
C VAL A 231 -0.42 -19.21 20.04
N LEU A 232 -1.70 -19.12 20.35
CA LEU A 232 -2.41 -17.87 20.58
C LEU A 232 -2.51 -17.60 22.08
N GLU A 233 -1.98 -16.47 22.51
CA GLU A 233 -2.06 -16.01 23.90
C GLU A 233 -2.95 -14.77 23.99
N ARG A 234 -3.91 -14.79 24.92
CA ARG A 234 -4.90 -13.73 25.11
C ARG A 234 -4.27 -12.34 25.29
N SER A 235 -3.11 -12.29 25.91
CA SER A 235 -2.38 -11.05 26.15
C SER A 235 -1.94 -10.36 24.84
N TYR A 236 -1.38 -11.12 23.88
CA TYR A 236 -0.95 -10.56 22.59
C TYR A 236 -2.13 -10.28 21.66
N ILE A 237 -3.24 -11.04 21.81
CA ILE A 237 -4.51 -10.70 21.13
C ILE A 237 -4.98 -9.32 21.60
N ALA A 238 -5.00 -9.06 22.91
CA ALA A 238 -5.41 -7.76 23.46
C ALA A 238 -4.48 -6.62 22.99
N ASP A 239 -3.16 -6.85 22.96
CA ASP A 239 -2.18 -5.88 22.48
C ASP A 239 -2.40 -5.56 20.98
N PHE A 240 -2.67 -6.57 20.16
CA PHE A 240 -2.99 -6.39 18.74
C PHE A 240 -4.34 -5.66 18.54
N MET A 241 -5.37 -6.01 19.30
CA MET A 241 -6.68 -5.33 19.23
C MET A 241 -6.53 -3.85 19.56
N LYS A 242 -5.72 -3.50 20.55
CA LYS A 242 -5.50 -2.11 20.98
C LYS A 242 -4.64 -1.29 20.02
N SER A 243 -3.63 -1.90 19.41
CA SER A 243 -2.61 -1.15 18.64
C SER A 243 -2.54 -1.55 17.17
N GLY A 244 -2.90 -2.77 16.81
CA GLY A 244 -2.89 -3.26 15.42
C GLY A 244 -4.18 -2.95 14.67
N VAL A 245 -5.33 -3.17 15.31
CA VAL A 245 -6.65 -2.94 14.68
C VAL A 245 -6.86 -1.49 14.22
N PRO A 246 -6.45 -0.44 14.94
CA PRO A 246 -6.56 0.92 14.43
C PRO A 246 -5.84 1.12 13.09
N LEU A 247 -4.66 0.51 12.87
CA LEU A 247 -3.95 0.58 11.59
C LEU A 247 -4.62 -0.26 10.50
N LEU A 248 -5.18 -1.41 10.84
CA LEU A 248 -6.00 -2.19 9.93
C LEU A 248 -7.19 -1.35 9.44
N LEU A 249 -7.93 -0.75 10.37
CA LEU A 249 -9.09 0.09 10.04
C LEU A 249 -8.70 1.34 9.25
N SER A 250 -7.54 1.98 9.55
CA SER A 250 -7.02 3.12 8.80
C SER A 250 -6.76 2.73 7.34
N ASN A 251 -6.11 1.59 7.08
CA ASN A 251 -5.85 1.11 5.72
C ASN A 251 -7.14 0.77 4.95
N VAL A 252 -8.08 0.07 5.59
CA VAL A 252 -9.37 -0.27 4.98
C VAL A 252 -10.17 1.00 4.68
N SER A 253 -10.24 1.92 5.65
CA SER A 253 -10.91 3.20 5.50
C SER A 253 -10.32 4.02 4.34
N TRP A 254 -8.98 4.04 4.22
CA TRP A 254 -8.31 4.68 3.09
C TRP A 254 -8.67 4.04 1.75
N GLY A 255 -8.71 2.71 1.68
CA GLY A 255 -9.13 1.99 0.47
C GLY A 255 -10.56 2.34 0.04
N VAL A 256 -11.51 2.40 0.99
CA VAL A 256 -12.88 2.82 0.71
C VAL A 256 -12.93 4.30 0.27
N ALA A 257 -12.18 5.17 0.94
CA ALA A 257 -12.12 6.59 0.59
C ALA A 257 -11.59 6.82 -0.84
N MET A 258 -10.62 6.01 -1.30
CA MET A 258 -10.14 6.07 -2.69
C MET A 258 -11.24 5.76 -3.70
N SER A 259 -12.13 4.81 -3.40
CA SER A 259 -13.30 4.50 -4.25
C SER A 259 -14.29 5.68 -4.29
N VAL A 260 -14.52 6.33 -3.15
CA VAL A 260 -15.36 7.54 -3.09
C VAL A 260 -14.72 8.70 -3.85
N GLN A 261 -13.41 8.90 -3.73
CA GLN A 261 -12.68 9.91 -4.52
C GLN A 261 -12.82 9.66 -6.03
N ALA A 262 -12.70 8.40 -6.47
CA ALA A 262 -12.88 8.03 -7.86
C ALA A 262 -14.31 8.37 -8.36
N ALA A 263 -15.33 8.14 -7.52
CA ALA A 263 -16.72 8.51 -7.85
C ALA A 263 -16.93 10.04 -7.97
N ILE A 264 -16.27 10.83 -7.12
CA ILE A 264 -16.29 12.31 -7.22
C ILE A 264 -15.60 12.76 -8.51
N LEU A 265 -14.41 12.20 -8.82
CA LEU A 265 -13.68 12.50 -10.05
C LEU A 265 -14.46 12.13 -11.31
N GLY A 266 -15.25 11.06 -11.24
CA GLY A 266 -16.15 10.63 -12.33
C GLY A 266 -17.22 11.66 -12.73
N ARG A 267 -17.42 12.72 -11.93
CA ARG A 267 -18.36 13.81 -12.24
C ARG A 267 -17.70 15.03 -12.91
N LEU A 268 -16.38 15.02 -13.10
CA LEU A 268 -15.65 16.15 -13.68
C LEU A 268 -15.73 16.24 -15.21
N GLY A 269 -16.58 15.43 -15.86
CA GLY A 269 -16.66 15.35 -17.31
C GLY A 269 -15.55 14.49 -17.93
N ALA A 270 -15.66 14.22 -19.24
CA ALA A 270 -14.73 13.30 -19.93
C ALA A 270 -13.27 13.78 -19.87
N SER A 271 -13.03 15.07 -20.14
CA SER A 271 -11.67 15.66 -20.06
C SER A 271 -11.12 15.61 -18.64
N GLY A 272 -11.96 15.84 -17.61
CA GLY A 272 -11.59 15.77 -16.20
C GLY A 272 -11.23 14.34 -15.75
N ILE A 273 -12.01 13.35 -16.20
CA ILE A 273 -11.74 11.93 -15.90
C ILE A 273 -10.41 11.50 -16.54
N ALA A 274 -10.21 11.82 -17.83
CA ALA A 274 -8.97 11.48 -18.53
C ALA A 274 -7.75 12.15 -17.90
N ALA A 275 -7.85 13.46 -17.60
CA ALA A 275 -6.80 14.21 -16.92
C ALA A 275 -6.47 13.63 -15.52
N SER A 276 -7.50 13.24 -14.75
CA SER A 276 -7.31 12.63 -13.43
C SER A 276 -6.64 11.27 -13.51
N SER A 277 -6.90 10.49 -14.55
CA SER A 277 -6.24 9.18 -14.77
C SER A 277 -4.75 9.35 -15.04
N ILE A 278 -4.37 10.32 -15.87
CA ILE A 278 -2.95 10.67 -16.12
C ILE A 278 -2.28 11.10 -14.81
N ALA A 279 -2.92 12.03 -14.08
CA ALA A 279 -2.40 12.52 -12.81
C ALA A 279 -2.28 11.41 -11.75
N GLN A 280 -3.25 10.48 -11.69
CA GLN A 280 -3.24 9.35 -10.74
C GLN A 280 -2.08 8.39 -11.01
N THR A 281 -1.76 8.11 -12.27
CA THR A 281 -0.60 7.28 -12.64
C THR A 281 0.69 7.91 -12.12
N LEU A 282 0.87 9.22 -12.32
CA LEU A 282 2.03 9.95 -11.81
C LEU A 282 2.07 10.00 -10.28
N PHE A 283 0.92 10.18 -9.64
CA PHE A 283 0.81 10.12 -8.18
C PHE A 283 1.23 8.76 -7.62
N GLN A 284 0.80 7.66 -8.23
CA GLN A 284 1.19 6.33 -7.81
C GLN A 284 2.71 6.13 -7.88
N CYS A 285 3.36 6.54 -8.97
CA CYS A 285 4.82 6.43 -9.11
C CYS A 285 5.57 7.22 -8.02
N THR A 286 5.10 8.42 -7.70
CA THR A 286 5.74 9.27 -6.68
C THR A 286 5.46 8.81 -5.26
N SER A 287 4.26 8.30 -4.99
CA SER A 287 3.85 7.83 -3.67
C SER A 287 4.58 6.57 -3.21
N VAL A 288 5.10 5.74 -4.12
CA VAL A 288 5.88 4.54 -3.78
C VAL A 288 7.02 4.86 -2.82
N ILE A 289 7.74 5.97 -3.06
CA ILE A 289 8.85 6.39 -2.21
C ILE A 289 8.35 6.81 -0.82
N ALA A 290 7.23 7.54 -0.76
CA ALA A 290 6.63 7.96 0.51
C ALA A 290 6.16 6.75 1.34
N TYR A 291 5.53 5.74 0.72
CA TYR A 291 5.16 4.49 1.39
C TYR A 291 6.38 3.75 1.93
N ALA A 292 7.40 3.62 1.11
CA ALA A 292 8.63 2.92 1.50
C ALA A 292 9.37 3.63 2.66
N THR A 293 9.44 4.97 2.64
CA THR A 293 10.00 5.75 3.75
C THR A 293 9.18 5.61 5.02
N GLY A 294 7.84 5.55 4.92
CA GLY A 294 6.94 5.30 6.04
C GLY A 294 7.18 3.95 6.70
N ASP A 295 7.29 2.88 5.90
CA ASP A 295 7.57 1.54 6.40
C ASP A 295 8.95 1.44 7.06
N ALA A 296 9.99 2.01 6.46
CA ALA A 296 11.33 2.05 7.04
C ALA A 296 11.35 2.84 8.36
N ALA A 297 10.70 3.99 8.39
CA ALA A 297 10.60 4.83 9.59
C ALA A 297 9.84 4.13 10.72
N ARG A 298 8.79 3.35 10.40
CA ARG A 298 8.02 2.56 11.38
C ARG A 298 8.91 1.54 12.07
N VAL A 299 9.69 0.78 11.31
CA VAL A 299 10.59 -0.24 11.84
C VAL A 299 11.67 0.40 12.69
N MET A 300 12.37 1.41 12.19
CA MET A 300 13.47 2.05 12.91
C MET A 300 13.00 2.78 14.18
N THR A 301 11.83 3.43 14.13
CA THR A 301 11.25 4.10 15.31
C THR A 301 10.82 3.06 16.34
N GLY A 302 10.13 1.99 15.90
CA GLY A 302 9.70 0.92 16.79
C GLY A 302 10.88 0.28 17.51
N MET A 303 11.97 -0.01 16.80
CA MET A 303 13.20 -0.54 17.38
C MET A 303 13.79 0.41 18.44
N ALA A 304 13.92 1.69 18.11
CA ALA A 304 14.48 2.67 19.05
C ALA A 304 13.61 2.82 20.30
N VAL A 305 12.28 2.75 20.17
CA VAL A 305 11.34 2.74 21.30
C VAL A 305 11.49 1.44 22.12
N GLY A 306 11.64 0.29 21.44
CA GLY A 306 11.88 -1.00 22.09
C GLY A 306 13.19 -1.05 22.87
N GLU A 307 14.25 -0.44 22.35
CA GLU A 307 15.54 -0.29 23.07
C GLU A 307 15.43 0.61 24.33
N GLY A 308 14.39 1.41 24.45
CA GLY A 308 14.19 2.32 25.57
C GLY A 308 15.04 3.60 25.53
N ASP A 309 15.80 3.83 24.46
CA ASP A 309 16.67 4.99 24.34
C ASP A 309 15.93 6.23 23.77
N MET A 310 15.38 7.02 24.68
CA MET A 310 14.65 8.24 24.31
C MET A 310 15.51 9.29 23.56
N LYS A 311 16.84 9.27 23.72
CA LYS A 311 17.73 10.17 22.96
C LYS A 311 17.80 9.72 21.50
N LYS A 312 17.95 8.41 21.26
CA LYS A 312 17.87 7.83 19.91
C LYS A 312 16.50 8.10 19.25
N VAL A 313 15.39 7.90 19.95
CA VAL A 313 14.04 8.18 19.45
C VAL A 313 13.92 9.63 19.01
N LYS A 314 14.31 10.59 19.87
CA LYS A 314 14.19 12.02 19.57
C LYS A 314 15.10 12.47 18.43
N SER A 315 16.37 12.05 18.43
CA SER A 315 17.31 12.41 17.36
C SER A 315 16.94 11.74 16.03
N GLY A 316 16.55 10.47 16.07
CA GLY A 316 16.07 9.72 14.90
C GLY A 316 14.85 10.36 14.27
N ALA A 317 13.80 10.66 15.06
CA ALA A 317 12.59 11.30 14.56
C ALA A 317 12.85 12.67 13.90
N LYS A 318 13.73 13.50 14.48
CA LYS A 318 14.11 14.79 13.87
C LYS A 318 14.92 14.62 12.57
N THR A 319 15.84 13.66 12.55
CA THR A 319 16.64 13.37 11.36
C THR A 319 15.74 12.86 10.24
N MET A 320 14.85 11.91 10.53
CA MET A 320 13.91 11.37 9.55
C MET A 320 12.98 12.44 8.99
N GLN A 321 12.44 13.36 9.81
CA GLN A 321 11.61 14.47 9.33
C GLN A 321 12.35 15.32 8.28
N LEU A 322 13.63 15.64 8.52
CA LEU A 322 14.46 16.38 7.55
C LEU A 322 14.66 15.58 6.26
N MET A 323 14.93 14.28 6.38
CA MET A 323 15.07 13.39 5.21
C MET A 323 13.78 13.31 4.41
N PHE A 324 12.61 13.26 5.06
CA PHE A 324 11.32 13.25 4.38
C PHE A 324 11.08 14.53 3.58
N LEU A 325 11.40 15.69 4.14
CA LEU A 325 11.33 16.96 3.41
C LEU A 325 12.24 16.97 2.19
N ILE A 326 13.49 16.52 2.32
CA ILE A 326 14.42 16.44 1.20
C ILE A 326 13.90 15.49 0.12
N ILE A 327 13.42 14.29 0.50
CA ILE A 327 12.84 13.32 -0.43
C ILE A 327 11.60 13.92 -1.11
N GLY A 328 10.73 14.62 -0.37
CA GLY A 328 9.55 15.28 -0.91
C GLY A 328 9.88 16.34 -1.96
N VAL A 329 10.87 17.20 -1.67
CA VAL A 329 11.31 18.22 -2.62
C VAL A 329 11.92 17.59 -3.88
N LEU A 330 12.76 16.56 -3.73
CA LEU A 330 13.35 15.84 -4.86
C LEU A 330 12.27 15.15 -5.70
N THR A 331 11.33 14.48 -5.08
CA THR A 331 10.20 13.81 -5.76
C THR A 331 9.34 14.83 -6.52
N SER A 332 9.02 15.96 -5.88
CA SER A 332 8.27 17.04 -6.51
C SER A 332 9.02 17.62 -7.71
N LEU A 333 10.34 17.85 -7.58
CA LEU A 333 11.17 18.35 -8.68
C LEU A 333 11.18 17.37 -9.87
N VAL A 334 11.39 16.09 -9.61
CA VAL A 334 11.34 15.06 -10.65
C VAL A 334 9.98 15.07 -11.34
N LEU A 335 8.88 15.07 -10.58
CA LEU A 335 7.52 15.11 -11.12
C LEU A 335 7.31 16.36 -11.98
N PHE A 336 7.78 17.53 -11.52
CA PHE A 336 7.69 18.77 -12.26
C PHE A 336 8.45 18.71 -13.59
N LEU A 337 9.63 18.12 -13.63
CA LEU A 337 10.46 18.00 -14.85
C LEU A 337 9.86 17.01 -15.86
N VAL A 338 9.34 15.86 -15.39
CA VAL A 338 8.83 14.81 -16.27
C VAL A 338 7.38 15.02 -16.70
N ARG A 339 6.65 15.99 -16.13
CA ARG A 339 5.20 16.16 -16.38
C ARG A 339 4.84 16.35 -17.85
N LYS A 340 5.52 17.28 -18.54
CA LYS A 340 5.21 17.58 -19.95
C LYS A 340 5.55 16.41 -20.87
N PRO A 341 6.76 15.80 -20.82
CA PRO A 341 7.08 14.60 -21.57
C PRO A 341 6.08 13.46 -21.37
N ILE A 342 5.65 13.23 -20.13
CA ILE A 342 4.71 12.12 -19.86
C ILE A 342 3.33 12.45 -20.40
N ILE A 343 2.80 13.67 -20.19
CA ILE A 343 1.48 14.05 -20.71
C ILE A 343 1.44 13.93 -22.24
N SER A 344 2.52 14.27 -22.93
CA SER A 344 2.58 14.19 -24.40
C SER A 344 2.52 12.74 -24.95
N VAL A 345 2.86 11.75 -24.15
CA VAL A 345 2.76 10.32 -24.56
C VAL A 345 1.31 9.85 -24.67
N TYR A 346 0.39 10.50 -23.93
CA TYR A 346 -1.02 10.06 -23.89
C TYR A 346 -1.87 10.48 -25.10
N ASN A 347 -1.34 11.23 -26.07
CA ASN A 347 -2.09 11.71 -27.26
C ASN A 347 -3.48 12.27 -26.91
N ALA A 348 -3.60 12.96 -25.76
CA ALA A 348 -4.84 13.50 -25.26
C ALA A 348 -5.24 14.78 -26.02
N SER A 349 -6.53 15.15 -25.99
CA SER A 349 -6.99 16.44 -26.51
C SER A 349 -6.28 17.60 -25.80
N VAL A 350 -6.21 18.76 -26.44
CA VAL A 350 -5.56 19.97 -25.89
C VAL A 350 -6.14 20.31 -24.52
N GLU A 351 -7.48 20.29 -24.40
CA GLU A 351 -8.17 20.54 -23.14
C GLU A 351 -7.79 19.54 -22.03
N THR A 352 -7.75 18.24 -22.35
CA THR A 352 -7.35 17.19 -21.42
C THR A 352 -5.89 17.34 -21.00
N ALA A 353 -4.99 17.67 -21.93
CA ALA A 353 -3.58 17.84 -21.65
C ALA A 353 -3.31 19.08 -20.77
N GLU A 354 -4.02 20.19 -21.00
CA GLU A 354 -3.94 21.38 -20.15
C GLU A 354 -4.44 21.07 -18.73
N LEU A 355 -5.60 20.43 -18.61
CA LEU A 355 -6.16 20.05 -17.31
C LEU A 355 -5.26 19.03 -16.57
N ALA A 356 -4.70 18.05 -17.27
CA ALA A 356 -3.72 17.12 -16.72
C ALA A 356 -2.47 17.84 -16.20
N ASN A 357 -1.97 18.83 -16.94
CA ASN A 357 -0.84 19.64 -16.51
C ASN A 357 -1.16 20.42 -15.22
N ILE A 358 -2.36 20.98 -15.08
CA ILE A 358 -2.80 21.66 -13.85
C ILE A 358 -2.87 20.65 -12.70
N PHE A 359 -3.46 19.47 -12.91
CA PHE A 359 -3.54 18.43 -11.87
C PHE A 359 -2.15 17.97 -11.42
N VAL A 360 -1.22 17.78 -12.35
CA VAL A 360 0.15 17.40 -12.02
C VAL A 360 0.90 18.52 -11.28
N LEU A 361 0.64 19.80 -11.59
CA LEU A 361 1.19 20.92 -10.81
C LEU A 361 0.66 20.91 -9.37
N ILE A 362 -0.62 20.61 -9.17
CA ILE A 362 -1.19 20.40 -7.82
C ILE A 362 -0.47 19.25 -7.12
N LEU A 363 -0.24 18.14 -7.84
CA LEU A 363 0.51 17.00 -7.30
C LEU A 363 1.96 17.34 -6.97
N CYS A 364 2.64 18.20 -7.73
CA CYS A 364 4.00 18.65 -7.38
C CYS A 364 4.05 19.33 -6.01
N VAL A 365 3.05 20.15 -5.70
CA VAL A 365 2.96 20.80 -4.39
C VAL A 365 2.60 19.79 -3.29
N THR A 366 1.57 18.97 -3.53
CA THR A 366 1.08 18.02 -2.54
C THR A 366 2.01 16.82 -2.33
N ALA A 367 2.87 16.47 -3.31
CA ALA A 367 3.87 15.43 -3.16
C ALA A 367 4.88 15.72 -2.04
N ILE A 368 5.25 17.00 -1.85
CA ILE A 368 6.10 17.40 -0.71
C ILE A 368 5.38 17.09 0.61
N GLY A 369 4.08 17.44 0.65
CA GLY A 369 3.23 17.14 1.81
C GLY A 369 3.10 15.64 2.07
N THR A 370 2.77 14.86 1.05
CA THR A 370 2.65 13.39 1.15
C THR A 370 3.94 12.76 1.65
N ALA A 371 5.08 13.16 1.08
CA ALA A 371 6.39 12.62 1.47
C ALA A 371 6.83 13.02 2.89
N TYR A 372 6.21 14.02 3.47
CA TYR A 372 6.46 14.43 4.86
C TYR A 372 5.42 13.86 5.83
N GLU A 373 4.13 14.14 5.60
CA GLU A 373 3.08 13.81 6.57
C GLU A 373 2.89 12.31 6.75
N MET A 374 2.88 11.57 5.62
CA MET A 374 2.63 10.15 5.63
C MET A 374 3.72 9.38 6.41
N PRO A 375 5.04 9.51 6.13
CA PRO A 375 6.06 8.85 6.93
C PRO A 375 6.13 9.35 8.39
N CYS A 376 5.76 10.61 8.65
CA CYS A 376 5.66 11.11 10.02
C CYS A 376 4.54 10.41 10.79
N LEU A 377 3.36 10.28 10.22
CA LEU A 377 2.18 9.71 10.89
C LEU A 377 2.21 8.18 10.88
N THR A 378 2.25 7.56 9.68
CA THR A 378 2.20 6.10 9.53
C THR A 378 3.56 5.43 9.82
N GLY A 379 4.65 6.18 9.79
CA GLY A 379 6.00 5.72 10.12
C GLY A 379 6.33 6.03 11.59
N ILE A 380 6.68 7.30 11.89
CA ILE A 380 7.22 7.69 13.21
C ILE A 380 6.16 7.53 14.31
N VAL A 381 4.98 8.14 14.16
CA VAL A 381 3.95 8.16 15.22
C VAL A 381 3.40 6.76 15.45
N SER A 382 3.07 6.01 14.38
CA SER A 382 2.58 4.64 14.53
C SER A 382 3.66 3.70 15.06
N GLY A 383 4.89 3.77 14.53
CA GLY A 383 6.04 2.98 15.01
C GLY A 383 6.34 3.21 16.48
N GLY A 384 6.08 4.43 16.96
CA GLY A 384 6.16 4.77 18.38
C GLY A 384 5.00 4.27 19.24
N GLY A 385 3.96 3.65 18.64
CA GLY A 385 2.86 3.00 19.36
C GLY A 385 1.57 3.80 19.46
N ASP A 386 1.50 5.05 18.94
CA ASP A 386 0.27 5.86 19.00
C ASP A 386 -0.60 5.68 17.73
N THR A 387 -0.98 4.44 17.46
CA THR A 387 -1.74 4.02 16.29
C THR A 387 -3.17 4.58 16.28
N ASN A 388 -3.78 4.72 17.44
CA ASN A 388 -5.11 5.33 17.58
C ASN A 388 -5.13 6.77 17.07
N PHE A 389 -4.10 7.56 17.38
CA PHE A 389 -4.03 8.93 16.87
C PHE A 389 -3.98 8.96 15.34
N VAL A 390 -3.19 8.06 14.73
CA VAL A 390 -3.11 7.97 13.26
C VAL A 390 -4.47 7.65 12.65
N PHE A 391 -5.16 6.65 13.20
CA PHE A 391 -6.50 6.27 12.74
C PHE A 391 -7.51 7.41 12.83
N PHE A 392 -7.63 8.06 14.00
CA PHE A 392 -8.58 9.17 14.15
C PHE A 392 -8.21 10.39 13.31
N ASN A 393 -6.92 10.67 13.14
CA ASN A 393 -6.45 11.72 12.25
C ASN A 393 -6.87 11.44 10.80
N ASP A 394 -6.72 10.20 10.31
CA ASP A 394 -7.13 9.82 8.96
C ASP A 394 -8.65 9.94 8.78
N ILE A 395 -9.45 9.48 9.75
CA ILE A 395 -10.91 9.62 9.70
C ILE A 395 -11.32 11.10 9.63
N VAL A 396 -10.80 11.93 10.51
CA VAL A 396 -11.17 13.36 10.54
C VAL A 396 -10.80 14.06 9.23
N PHE A 397 -9.57 13.93 8.77
CA PHE A 397 -9.14 14.64 7.56
C PHE A 397 -9.82 14.09 6.30
N MET A 398 -9.90 12.78 6.13
CA MET A 398 -10.46 12.18 4.92
C MET A 398 -11.99 12.28 4.90
N TRP A 399 -12.68 11.81 5.96
CA TRP A 399 -14.13 11.65 5.95
C TRP A 399 -14.89 12.88 6.39
N CYS A 400 -14.32 13.71 7.29
CA CYS A 400 -15.01 14.91 7.77
C CYS A 400 -14.63 16.19 7.02
N ILE A 401 -13.47 16.22 6.36
CA ILE A 401 -12.98 17.43 5.66
C ILE A 401 -12.91 17.22 4.16
N VAL A 402 -12.02 16.33 3.68
CA VAL A 402 -11.67 16.22 2.26
C VAL A 402 -12.82 15.72 1.41
N LEU A 403 -13.42 14.57 1.76
CA LEU A 403 -14.52 14.01 0.98
C LEU A 403 -15.76 14.91 0.96
N PRO A 404 -16.25 15.48 2.09
CA PRO A 404 -17.39 16.37 2.07
C PRO A 404 -17.14 17.65 1.29
N LEU A 405 -15.99 18.32 1.47
CA LEU A 405 -15.67 19.55 0.72
C LEU A 405 -15.52 19.29 -0.77
N SER A 406 -14.90 18.18 -1.15
CA SER A 406 -14.73 17.82 -2.56
C SER A 406 -16.07 17.43 -3.20
N ALA A 407 -16.95 16.73 -2.47
CA ALA A 407 -18.30 16.43 -2.92
C ALA A 407 -19.13 17.70 -3.10
N LEU A 408 -19.10 18.63 -2.12
CA LEU A 408 -19.77 19.93 -2.25
C LEU A 408 -19.23 20.72 -3.45
N SER A 409 -17.91 20.72 -3.66
CA SER A 409 -17.27 21.36 -4.80
C SER A 409 -17.77 20.80 -6.14
N ALA A 410 -17.85 19.47 -6.27
CA ALA A 410 -18.21 18.79 -7.51
C ALA A 410 -19.72 18.82 -7.80
N PHE A 411 -20.56 18.57 -6.78
CA PHE A 411 -22.00 18.32 -6.96
C PHE A 411 -22.84 19.58 -6.75
N TYR A 412 -22.52 20.40 -5.74
CA TYR A 412 -23.32 21.55 -5.38
C TYR A 412 -22.81 22.83 -6.01
N PHE A 413 -21.57 23.22 -5.77
CA PHE A 413 -20.99 24.46 -6.29
C PHE A 413 -20.56 24.37 -7.74
N LYS A 414 -20.37 23.16 -8.29
CA LYS A 414 -19.90 22.90 -9.66
C LYS A 414 -18.63 23.70 -9.99
N PHE A 415 -17.69 23.75 -9.06
CA PHE A 415 -16.41 24.42 -9.26
C PHE A 415 -15.58 23.77 -10.38
N PRO A 416 -14.65 24.51 -10.99
CA PRO A 416 -13.75 23.95 -11.99
C PRO A 416 -13.07 22.66 -11.52
N PRO A 417 -12.82 21.69 -12.42
CA PRO A 417 -12.19 20.40 -12.07
C PRO A 417 -10.90 20.53 -11.26
N ALA A 418 -10.10 21.58 -11.54
CA ALA A 418 -8.86 21.85 -10.83
C ALA A 418 -9.07 22.12 -9.32
N VAL A 419 -10.16 22.85 -8.98
CA VAL A 419 -10.49 23.16 -7.58
C VAL A 419 -10.91 21.89 -6.84
N THR A 420 -11.78 21.08 -7.46
CA THR A 420 -12.21 19.80 -6.87
C THR A 420 -11.01 18.85 -6.68
N PHE A 421 -10.12 18.78 -7.65
CA PHE A 421 -8.92 17.97 -7.56
C PHE A 421 -7.97 18.47 -6.45
N ALA A 422 -7.79 19.78 -6.32
CA ALA A 422 -6.99 20.38 -5.24
C ALA A 422 -7.58 20.07 -3.85
N LEU A 423 -8.92 20.13 -3.69
CA LEU A 423 -9.59 19.78 -2.45
C LEU A 423 -9.42 18.30 -2.11
N LEU A 424 -9.47 17.39 -3.11
CA LEU A 424 -9.22 15.95 -2.92
C LEU A 424 -7.79 15.65 -2.43
N LYS A 425 -6.85 16.56 -2.63
CA LYS A 425 -5.44 16.43 -2.20
C LYS A 425 -5.06 17.35 -1.04
N ALA A 426 -6.02 18.10 -0.49
CA ALA A 426 -5.77 19.10 0.55
C ALA A 426 -5.29 18.48 1.87
N ASP A 427 -5.71 17.25 2.19
CA ASP A 427 -5.25 16.54 3.41
C ASP A 427 -3.73 16.40 3.46
N GLN A 428 -3.08 16.20 2.31
CA GLN A 428 -1.63 16.04 2.20
C GLN A 428 -0.85 17.26 2.69
N ILE A 429 -1.43 18.45 2.60
CA ILE A 429 -0.84 19.68 3.13
C ILE A 429 -1.32 19.94 4.57
N LEU A 430 -2.62 19.81 4.84
CA LEU A 430 -3.19 20.07 6.14
C LEU A 430 -2.62 19.16 7.22
N LYS A 431 -2.46 17.88 6.93
CA LYS A 431 -1.85 16.90 7.83
C LYS A 431 -0.39 17.19 8.15
N CYS A 432 0.35 17.92 7.29
CA CYS A 432 1.74 18.29 7.58
C CYS A 432 1.88 19.07 8.89
N PHE A 433 0.96 20.01 9.14
CA PHE A 433 0.98 20.81 10.39
C PHE A 433 0.73 19.91 11.60
N VAL A 434 -0.26 19.00 11.50
CA VAL A 434 -0.56 18.03 12.56
C VAL A 434 0.62 17.10 12.80
N ALA A 435 1.22 16.56 11.73
CA ALA A 435 2.38 15.69 11.79
C ALA A 435 3.58 16.38 12.45
N ALA A 436 3.90 17.61 12.03
CA ALA A 436 5.00 18.37 12.61
C ALA A 436 4.82 18.60 14.11
N VAL A 437 3.62 19.05 14.54
CA VAL A 437 3.31 19.28 15.96
C VAL A 437 3.34 17.96 16.74
N LYS A 438 2.71 16.91 16.21
CA LYS A 438 2.59 15.62 16.90
C LYS A 438 3.96 14.97 17.11
N VAL A 439 4.78 14.88 16.04
CA VAL A 439 6.10 14.25 16.12
C VAL A 439 7.02 14.99 17.08
N ASN A 440 7.03 16.32 17.06
CA ASN A 440 7.93 17.11 17.90
C ASN A 440 7.50 17.23 19.37
N ARG A 441 6.24 16.90 19.71
CA ARG A 441 5.80 16.82 21.12
C ARG A 441 6.23 15.54 21.83
N PHE A 442 6.64 14.49 21.12
CA PHE A 442 7.07 13.17 21.62
C PHE A 442 6.07 12.47 22.56
N LYS A 443 4.82 12.91 22.65
CA LYS A 443 3.74 12.25 23.42
C LYS A 443 3.19 11.00 22.75
N TRP A 444 3.68 10.68 21.56
CA TRP A 444 3.32 9.50 20.78
C TRP A 444 4.14 8.26 21.15
N VAL A 445 5.21 8.42 21.94
CA VAL A 445 6.06 7.30 22.36
C VAL A 445 5.31 6.48 23.40
N ARG A 446 4.89 5.30 23.02
CA ARG A 446 4.20 4.31 23.86
C ARG A 446 4.90 2.99 23.75
N VAL A 447 5.40 2.48 24.88
CA VAL A 447 5.99 1.14 24.93
C VAL A 447 4.86 0.12 24.91
N LEU A 448 4.79 -0.69 23.85
CA LEU A 448 3.79 -1.73 23.65
C LEU A 448 4.29 -3.11 24.12
N THR A 449 5.55 -3.21 24.45
CA THR A 449 6.22 -4.42 24.89
C THR A 449 6.17 -4.55 26.40
N ARG A 450 6.00 -5.75 26.85
CA ARG A 450 6.01 -6.15 28.28
C ARG A 450 7.42 -6.40 28.78
#